data_0584de6b41b216f7c0abdd5f4a2194f7
#
_entry.id   0584de6b41b216f7c0abdd5f4a2194f7
#
_cell.length_a   1.000
_cell.length_b   1.000
_cell.length_c   1.000
_cell.angle_alpha   90.00
_cell.angle_beta   90.00
_cell.angle_gamma   90.00
#
_symmetry.space_group_name_H-M   'P 1'
#
loop_
_entity.id
_entity.type
_entity.pdbx_description
1 polymer ?
#
loop_
_entity_poly.entity_id
_entity_poly.type
_entity_poly.pdbx_seq_one_letter_code
_entity_poly.pdbx_strand_id
1 'polypeptide(L)'
;YTYAMYFNKMQLNDGKTAVQFDDTRLQAIKDYASGAITTTTQPNRNTPTIWDWIGNTDTDWYDVVFGGTAFSQEHSLSVSGGTEKIQYYFSSNYMGQEGMMAIRRDKLQRYSVSSKINAQLYPWLNMNYSMKYMRKDYSKPTAMTDNTLYQNIAKRWPMEPTVDPNGYPMGNTIIRPILYGGDNNSQTDWLYQQFQVVIEPIKDWKIFGEINYKVIDAFTHTDYLKVPQMNVAGEPYSGDTWKTSKVTEGAERTNYFNANVYSEYYRS
;
A
#
# COMPACT_ATOMS: atom_id res chain seq x y z
N TYR A 1 -8.72 -24.41 -20.99
CA TYR A 1 -9.42 -25.66 -21.30
C TYR A 1 -9.10 -26.78 -20.32
N THR A 2 -7.83 -27.09 -20.07
CA THR A 2 -7.39 -28.17 -19.17
C THR A 2 -7.99 -28.06 -17.77
N TYR A 3 -8.01 -26.87 -17.19
CA TYR A 3 -8.65 -26.61 -15.90
C TYR A 3 -10.14 -26.99 -15.89
N ALA A 4 -10.90 -26.59 -16.92
CA ALA A 4 -12.33 -26.89 -17.02
C ALA A 4 -12.59 -28.41 -17.10
N MET A 5 -11.76 -29.13 -17.84
CA MET A 5 -11.83 -30.58 -17.93
C MET A 5 -11.58 -31.28 -16.59
N TYR A 6 -10.53 -30.86 -15.87
CA TYR A 6 -10.24 -31.43 -14.56
C TYR A 6 -11.30 -31.08 -13.53
N PHE A 7 -11.86 -29.87 -13.59
CA PHE A 7 -12.94 -29.44 -12.71
C PHE A 7 -14.19 -30.31 -12.92
N ASN A 8 -14.59 -30.55 -14.16
CA ASN A 8 -15.69 -31.46 -14.50
C ASN A 8 -15.45 -32.86 -13.95
N LYS A 9 -14.23 -33.39 -14.14
CA LYS A 9 -13.86 -34.74 -13.65
C LYS A 9 -13.96 -34.79 -12.11
N MET A 10 -13.52 -33.74 -11.42
CA MET A 10 -13.66 -33.65 -9.97
C MET A 10 -15.14 -33.68 -9.54
N GLN A 11 -16.00 -32.90 -10.22
CA GLN A 11 -17.44 -32.87 -9.91
C GLN A 11 -18.11 -34.24 -10.11
N LEU A 12 -17.78 -34.95 -11.18
CA LEU A 12 -18.27 -36.32 -11.46
C LEU A 12 -17.78 -37.32 -10.39
N ASN A 13 -16.53 -37.23 -9.96
CA ASN A 13 -15.99 -38.06 -8.90
C ASN A 13 -16.64 -37.80 -7.55
N ASP A 14 -17.13 -36.54 -7.31
CA ASP A 14 -17.88 -36.13 -6.14
C ASP A 14 -19.38 -36.52 -6.22
N GLY A 15 -19.74 -37.32 -7.24
CA GLY A 15 -21.12 -37.84 -7.41
C GLY A 15 -22.11 -36.84 -8.00
N LYS A 16 -21.67 -35.71 -8.54
CA LYS A 16 -22.57 -34.75 -9.20
C LYS A 16 -23.02 -35.28 -10.54
N THR A 17 -24.29 -35.09 -10.87
CA THR A 17 -24.89 -35.52 -12.16
C THR A 17 -24.79 -34.44 -13.24
N ALA A 18 -24.52 -33.19 -12.86
CA ALA A 18 -24.31 -32.08 -13.78
C ALA A 18 -22.94 -31.46 -13.56
N VAL A 19 -22.29 -31.12 -14.66
CA VAL A 19 -20.95 -30.48 -14.65
C VAL A 19 -21.03 -28.99 -14.90
N GLN A 20 -20.06 -28.22 -14.38
CA GLN A 20 -20.00 -26.78 -14.54
C GLN A 20 -19.73 -26.36 -15.99
N PHE A 21 -18.88 -27.11 -16.69
CA PHE A 21 -18.46 -26.84 -18.06
C PHE A 21 -19.05 -27.91 -18.98
N ASP A 22 -20.25 -27.69 -19.50
CA ASP A 22 -20.83 -28.54 -20.52
C ASP A 22 -20.06 -28.40 -21.85
N ASP A 23 -20.44 -29.24 -22.83
CA ASP A 23 -19.74 -29.30 -24.14
C ASP A 23 -19.76 -27.93 -24.85
N THR A 24 -20.84 -27.18 -24.73
CA THR A 24 -20.96 -25.84 -25.32
C THR A 24 -19.94 -24.86 -24.69
N ARG A 25 -19.78 -24.86 -23.37
CA ARG A 25 -18.78 -24.05 -22.69
C ARG A 25 -17.37 -24.48 -22.98
N LEU A 26 -17.11 -25.80 -23.02
CA LEU A 26 -15.81 -26.34 -23.38
C LEU A 26 -15.43 -25.98 -24.81
N GLN A 27 -16.40 -25.99 -25.75
CA GLN A 27 -16.15 -25.56 -27.12
C GLN A 27 -15.85 -24.04 -27.19
N ALA A 28 -16.63 -23.22 -26.52
CA ALA A 28 -16.40 -21.76 -26.47
C ALA A 28 -14.99 -21.39 -25.90
N ILE A 29 -14.52 -22.11 -24.89
CA ILE A 29 -13.15 -21.96 -24.37
C ILE A 29 -12.10 -22.30 -25.42
N LYS A 30 -12.30 -23.37 -26.21
CA LYS A 30 -11.40 -23.74 -27.31
C LYS A 30 -11.42 -22.70 -28.42
N ASP A 31 -12.61 -22.25 -28.81
CA ASP A 31 -12.79 -21.26 -29.87
C ASP A 31 -12.15 -19.91 -29.51
N TYR A 32 -12.26 -19.52 -28.25
CA TYR A 32 -11.57 -18.34 -27.74
C TYR A 32 -10.05 -18.51 -27.74
N ALA A 33 -9.54 -19.65 -27.28
CA ALA A 33 -8.11 -19.94 -27.25
C ALA A 33 -7.49 -20.03 -28.67
N SER A 34 -8.27 -20.44 -29.65
CA SER A 34 -7.85 -20.49 -31.09
C SER A 34 -8.02 -19.14 -31.81
N GLY A 35 -8.68 -18.16 -31.18
CA GLY A 35 -9.02 -16.89 -31.82
C GLY A 35 -10.24 -16.95 -32.76
N ALA A 36 -10.98 -18.06 -32.78
CA ALA A 36 -12.20 -18.21 -33.59
C ALA A 36 -13.33 -17.28 -33.07
N ILE A 37 -13.35 -17.00 -31.78
CA ILE A 37 -14.20 -16.00 -31.15
C ILE A 37 -13.37 -15.05 -30.30
N THR A 38 -13.85 -13.81 -30.13
CA THR A 38 -13.23 -12.78 -29.28
C THR A 38 -14.05 -12.46 -28.04
N THR A 39 -15.24 -13.06 -27.92
CA THR A 39 -16.17 -12.81 -26.80
C THR A 39 -15.60 -13.41 -25.51
N THR A 40 -15.33 -12.56 -24.53
CA THR A 40 -14.73 -12.97 -23.25
C THR A 40 -15.69 -13.77 -22.38
N THR A 41 -16.99 -13.45 -22.41
CA THR A 41 -18.06 -14.15 -21.70
C THR A 41 -19.40 -13.98 -22.42
N GLN A 42 -20.42 -14.63 -21.93
CA GLN A 42 -21.78 -14.62 -22.47
C GLN A 42 -22.78 -14.22 -21.38
N PRO A 43 -24.02 -13.85 -21.75
CA PRO A 43 -25.08 -13.64 -20.77
C PRO A 43 -25.27 -14.85 -19.86
N ASN A 44 -25.54 -14.59 -18.58
CA ASN A 44 -25.75 -15.66 -17.61
C ASN A 44 -27.01 -16.48 -17.96
N ARG A 45 -26.93 -17.79 -17.89
CA ARG A 45 -28.03 -18.69 -18.28
C ARG A 45 -29.31 -18.50 -17.46
N ASN A 46 -29.16 -18.21 -16.17
CA ASN A 46 -30.29 -18.04 -15.23
C ASN A 46 -30.79 -16.60 -15.20
N THR A 47 -29.94 -15.64 -15.51
CA THR A 47 -30.25 -14.20 -15.49
C THR A 47 -29.63 -13.54 -16.72
N PRO A 48 -30.27 -13.64 -17.91
CA PRO A 48 -29.66 -13.18 -19.17
C PRO A 48 -29.40 -11.68 -19.26
N THR A 49 -29.87 -10.91 -18.30
CA THR A 49 -29.62 -9.46 -18.20
C THR A 49 -28.22 -9.12 -17.64
N ILE A 50 -27.50 -10.08 -17.08
CA ILE A 50 -26.16 -9.88 -16.54
C ILE A 50 -25.17 -10.81 -17.23
N TRP A 51 -23.88 -10.42 -17.20
CA TRP A 51 -22.81 -11.26 -17.74
C TRP A 51 -22.52 -12.46 -16.84
N ASP A 52 -22.20 -13.60 -17.45
CA ASP A 52 -21.70 -14.75 -16.69
C ASP A 52 -20.28 -14.49 -16.21
N TRP A 53 -20.01 -14.76 -14.94
CA TRP A 53 -18.67 -14.62 -14.39
C TRP A 53 -17.72 -15.72 -14.87
N ILE A 54 -18.23 -16.85 -15.32
CA ILE A 54 -17.47 -17.90 -15.98
C ILE A 54 -17.49 -17.63 -17.49
N GLY A 55 -16.38 -17.16 -18.00
CA GLY A 55 -16.22 -16.87 -19.43
C GLY A 55 -15.37 -17.89 -20.15
N ASN A 56 -14.74 -17.43 -21.22
CA ASN A 56 -14.00 -18.23 -22.18
C ASN A 56 -12.48 -17.99 -22.10
N THR A 57 -12.03 -17.08 -21.25
CA THR A 57 -10.64 -16.61 -21.19
C THR A 57 -9.69 -17.65 -20.56
N ASP A 58 -8.39 -17.39 -20.68
CA ASP A 58 -7.34 -18.07 -19.94
C ASP A 58 -6.51 -17.02 -19.21
N THR A 59 -7.07 -16.50 -18.13
CA THR A 59 -6.55 -15.37 -17.37
C THR A 59 -5.55 -15.85 -16.32
N ASP A 60 -4.31 -15.36 -16.40
CA ASP A 60 -3.37 -15.44 -15.30
C ASP A 60 -3.63 -14.27 -14.32
N TRP A 61 -4.35 -14.57 -13.26
CA TRP A 61 -4.75 -13.57 -12.27
C TRP A 61 -3.59 -12.99 -11.48
N TYR A 62 -2.48 -13.73 -11.33
CA TYR A 62 -1.28 -13.19 -10.70
C TYR A 62 -0.58 -12.20 -11.62
N ASP A 63 -0.48 -12.50 -12.92
CA ASP A 63 0.08 -11.57 -13.90
C ASP A 63 -0.78 -10.30 -14.04
N VAL A 64 -2.11 -10.44 -14.11
CA VAL A 64 -3.05 -9.31 -14.16
C VAL A 64 -2.87 -8.37 -12.98
N VAL A 65 -2.68 -8.90 -11.79
CA VAL A 65 -2.60 -8.07 -10.57
C VAL A 65 -1.17 -7.63 -10.27
N PHE A 66 -0.16 -8.47 -10.51
CA PHE A 66 1.24 -8.25 -10.12
C PHE A 66 2.22 -8.30 -11.30
N GLY A 67 1.76 -8.42 -12.54
CA GLY A 67 2.59 -8.53 -13.75
C GLY A 67 3.30 -7.23 -14.15
N GLY A 68 3.73 -6.42 -13.21
CA GLY A 68 4.39 -5.15 -13.45
C GLY A 68 5.76 -5.03 -12.77
N THR A 69 6.54 -4.05 -13.24
CA THR A 69 7.77 -3.61 -12.56
C THR A 69 7.44 -2.46 -11.60
N ALA A 70 7.92 -2.53 -10.37
CA ALA A 70 7.83 -1.45 -9.40
C ALA A 70 9.06 -0.55 -9.51
N PHE A 71 8.83 0.77 -9.57
CA PHE A 71 9.90 1.76 -9.60
C PHE A 71 10.20 2.24 -8.18
N SER A 72 11.48 2.37 -7.87
CA SER A 72 11.95 2.96 -6.61
C SER A 72 13.09 3.92 -6.87
N GLN A 73 13.09 5.05 -6.16
CA GLN A 73 14.16 6.03 -6.22
C GLN A 73 14.47 6.58 -4.84
N GLU A 74 15.74 6.90 -4.60
CA GLU A 74 16.18 7.53 -3.37
C GLU A 74 17.21 8.62 -3.67
N HIS A 75 17.04 9.77 -3.05
CA HIS A 75 17.93 10.92 -3.19
C HIS A 75 18.36 11.40 -1.81
N SER A 76 19.66 11.52 -1.60
CA SER A 76 20.23 11.98 -0.34
C SER A 76 21.18 13.15 -0.59
N LEU A 77 21.05 14.17 0.25
CA LEU A 77 21.96 15.31 0.30
C LEU A 77 22.42 15.49 1.74
N SER A 78 23.72 15.71 1.92
CA SER A 78 24.25 16.08 3.24
C SER A 78 25.29 17.17 3.12
N VAL A 79 25.33 18.04 4.13
CA VAL A 79 26.31 19.11 4.29
C VAL A 79 26.79 19.10 5.72
N SER A 80 28.10 19.16 5.89
CA SER A 80 28.74 19.31 7.20
C SER A 80 29.85 20.34 7.13
N GLY A 81 30.10 21.00 8.24
CA GLY A 81 31.14 21.99 8.35
C GLY A 81 31.26 22.51 9.76
N GLY A 82 32.15 23.50 9.94
CA GLY A 82 32.28 24.15 11.23
C GLY A 82 33.68 24.69 11.46
N THR A 83 33.87 25.10 12.69
CA THR A 83 35.16 25.55 13.27
C THR A 83 35.51 24.64 14.44
N GLU A 84 36.61 24.91 15.13
CA GLU A 84 36.98 24.23 16.39
C GLU A 84 35.87 24.38 17.47
N LYS A 85 35.10 25.48 17.42
CA LYS A 85 34.06 25.79 18.43
C LYS A 85 32.65 25.40 18.02
N ILE A 86 32.33 25.39 16.73
CA ILE A 86 30.98 25.11 16.24
C ILE A 86 31.10 24.12 15.11
N GLN A 87 30.39 23.00 15.23
CA GLN A 87 30.28 21.99 14.19
C GLN A 87 28.81 21.79 13.86
N TYR A 88 28.51 21.62 12.59
CA TYR A 88 27.14 21.34 12.14
C TYR A 88 27.13 20.25 11.10
N TYR A 89 26.02 19.53 11.11
CA TYR A 89 25.67 18.54 10.10
C TYR A 89 24.19 18.72 9.75
N PHE A 90 23.89 18.74 8.48
CA PHE A 90 22.54 18.75 7.94
C PHE A 90 22.41 17.65 6.88
N SER A 91 21.28 16.92 6.87
CA SER A 91 20.96 15.98 5.80
C SER A 91 19.51 16.00 5.45
N SER A 92 19.22 15.76 4.17
CA SER A 92 17.88 15.56 3.63
C SER A 92 17.88 14.29 2.79
N ASN A 93 16.80 13.51 2.91
CA ASN A 93 16.60 12.30 2.11
C ASN A 93 15.17 12.27 1.63
N TYR A 94 15.00 11.92 0.37
CA TYR A 94 13.72 11.58 -0.26
C TYR A 94 13.77 10.15 -0.78
N MET A 95 12.74 9.36 -0.50
CA MET A 95 12.53 8.03 -1.06
C MET A 95 11.12 7.96 -1.62
N GLY A 96 11.00 7.55 -2.88
CA GLY A 96 9.74 7.21 -3.54
C GLY A 96 9.77 5.76 -3.99
N GLN A 97 8.72 5.02 -3.68
CA GLN A 97 8.58 3.62 -4.04
C GLN A 97 7.16 3.35 -4.52
N GLU A 98 7.03 2.70 -5.66
CA GLU A 98 5.78 2.14 -6.16
C GLU A 98 5.64 0.68 -5.69
N GLY A 99 4.40 0.24 -5.46
CA GLY A 99 4.11 -1.15 -5.19
C GLY A 99 4.12 -2.03 -6.43
N MET A 100 4.03 -3.33 -6.23
CA MET A 100 4.13 -4.33 -7.31
C MET A 100 2.83 -4.53 -8.09
N MET A 101 1.72 -3.90 -7.69
CA MET A 101 0.46 -4.05 -8.40
C MET A 101 0.51 -3.40 -9.79
N ALA A 102 0.08 -4.13 -10.81
CA ALA A 102 0.02 -3.63 -12.18
C ALA A 102 -1.18 -2.72 -12.45
N ILE A 103 -2.33 -2.97 -11.79
CA ILE A 103 -3.60 -2.31 -12.10
C ILE A 103 -3.68 -0.90 -11.50
N ARG A 104 -3.46 -0.75 -10.22
CA ARG A 104 -3.48 0.54 -9.49
C ARG A 104 -2.46 0.44 -8.39
N ARG A 105 -1.29 0.99 -8.64
CA ARG A 105 -0.14 0.85 -7.77
C ARG A 105 -0.35 1.62 -6.47
N ASP A 106 0.01 0.98 -5.39
CA ASP A 106 0.26 1.67 -4.15
C ASP A 106 1.56 2.47 -4.24
N LYS A 107 1.65 3.54 -3.48
CA LYS A 107 2.79 4.47 -3.50
C LYS A 107 3.21 4.82 -2.09
N LEU A 108 4.50 4.71 -1.84
CA LEU A 108 5.16 5.15 -0.63
C LEU A 108 6.09 6.31 -0.94
N GLN A 109 5.95 7.41 -0.21
CA GLN A 109 6.88 8.54 -0.25
C GLN A 109 7.38 8.81 1.17
N ARG A 110 8.67 8.99 1.32
CA ARG A 110 9.30 9.31 2.60
C ARG A 110 10.24 10.49 2.43
N TYR A 111 10.02 11.49 3.23
CA TYR A 111 10.87 12.68 3.34
C TYR A 111 11.52 12.68 4.72
N SER A 112 12.80 12.90 4.80
CA SER A 112 13.47 13.06 6.08
C SER A 112 14.49 14.18 6.04
N VAL A 113 14.54 14.92 7.14
CA VAL A 113 15.51 15.99 7.37
C VAL A 113 16.11 15.75 8.74
N SER A 114 17.44 15.85 8.85
CA SER A 114 18.10 15.83 10.14
C SER A 114 19.15 16.92 10.22
N SER A 115 19.28 17.47 11.42
CA SER A 115 20.34 18.44 11.73
C SER A 115 20.97 18.10 13.07
N LYS A 116 22.27 18.36 13.16
CA LYS A 116 23.04 18.32 14.41
C LYS A 116 23.91 19.54 14.49
N ILE A 117 23.94 20.16 15.64
CA ILE A 117 24.78 21.30 15.94
C ILE A 117 25.47 21.01 17.28
N ASN A 118 26.78 21.12 17.29
CA ASN A 118 27.61 21.11 18.48
C ASN A 118 28.27 22.48 18.61
N ALA A 119 28.15 23.13 19.76
CA ALA A 119 28.71 24.44 20.01
C ALA A 119 29.40 24.49 21.36
N GLN A 120 30.73 24.67 21.33
CA GLN A 120 31.52 24.97 22.53
C GLN A 120 31.54 26.47 22.76
N LEU A 121 30.60 26.95 23.57
CA LEU A 121 30.43 28.38 23.82
C LEU A 121 31.55 28.95 24.70
N TYR A 122 31.96 28.17 25.73
CA TYR A 122 33.07 28.45 26.61
C TYR A 122 33.91 27.19 26.85
N PRO A 123 35.12 27.25 27.31
CA PRO A 123 35.92 26.05 27.62
C PRO A 123 35.23 25.06 28.55
N TRP A 124 34.31 25.54 29.39
CA TRP A 124 33.55 24.79 30.39
C TRP A 124 32.08 24.53 29.98
N LEU A 125 31.60 25.05 28.81
CA LEU A 125 30.20 24.95 28.38
C LEU A 125 30.12 24.50 26.94
N ASN A 126 29.54 23.31 26.73
CA ASN A 126 29.19 22.76 25.42
C ASN A 126 27.68 22.56 25.31
N MET A 127 27.12 22.87 24.15
CA MET A 127 25.73 22.70 23.82
C MET A 127 25.59 21.84 22.56
N ASN A 128 24.75 20.83 22.63
CA ASN A 128 24.41 19.95 21.54
C ASN A 128 22.93 20.04 21.23
N TYR A 129 22.59 20.26 19.99
CA TYR A 129 21.21 20.17 19.52
C TYR A 129 21.13 19.18 18.35
N SER A 130 20.18 18.29 18.39
CA SER A 130 19.85 17.43 17.27
C SER A 130 18.35 17.42 17.01
N MET A 131 17.99 17.44 15.73
CA MET A 131 16.63 17.33 15.26
C MET A 131 16.58 16.29 14.14
N LYS A 132 15.52 15.50 14.15
CA LYS A 132 15.16 14.64 13.03
C LYS A 132 13.66 14.76 12.78
N TYR A 133 13.31 15.14 11.56
CA TYR A 133 11.95 15.13 11.06
C TYR A 133 11.83 14.09 9.96
N MET A 134 10.75 13.33 9.95
CA MET A 134 10.44 12.38 8.89
C MET A 134 8.94 12.42 8.63
N ARG A 135 8.56 12.52 7.34
CA ARG A 135 7.19 12.31 6.86
C ARG A 135 7.16 11.07 6.00
N LYS A 136 6.16 10.24 6.24
CA LYS A 136 5.82 9.08 5.42
C LYS A 136 4.40 9.23 4.92
N ASP A 137 4.25 9.30 3.61
CA ASP A 137 2.96 9.26 2.92
C ASP A 137 2.82 7.92 2.23
N TYR A 138 1.71 7.22 2.47
CA TYR A 138 1.39 5.96 1.84
C TYR A 138 -0.03 5.98 1.32
N SER A 139 -0.18 5.71 0.01
CA SER A 139 -1.47 5.65 -0.67
C SER A 139 -1.63 4.29 -1.32
N LYS A 140 -2.79 3.67 -1.12
CA LYS A 140 -3.14 2.39 -1.74
C LYS A 140 -4.63 2.32 -2.04
N PRO A 141 -5.07 1.51 -3.03
CA PRO A 141 -6.49 1.20 -3.20
C PRO A 141 -7.12 0.67 -1.91
N THR A 142 -8.33 1.11 -1.59
CA THR A 142 -9.04 0.66 -0.39
C THR A 142 -9.24 -0.86 -0.37
N ALA A 143 -9.42 -1.47 -1.54
CA ALA A 143 -9.51 -2.92 -1.66
C ALA A 143 -8.28 -3.70 -1.14
N MET A 144 -7.13 -3.03 -0.99
CA MET A 144 -5.91 -3.60 -0.40
C MET A 144 -5.85 -3.48 1.13
N THR A 145 -6.81 -2.87 1.77
CA THR A 145 -6.86 -2.82 3.24
C THR A 145 -7.25 -4.15 3.85
N ASP A 146 -7.90 -4.99 3.06
CA ASP A 146 -8.34 -6.32 3.45
C ASP A 146 -7.21 -7.35 3.24
N ASN A 147 -6.94 -8.17 4.24
CA ASN A 147 -5.96 -9.25 4.16
C ASN A 147 -6.38 -10.38 3.20
N THR A 148 -7.57 -10.29 2.61
CA THR A 148 -8.12 -11.28 1.68
C THR A 148 -7.67 -11.10 0.23
N LEU A 149 -6.91 -10.03 -0.11
CA LEU A 149 -6.48 -9.74 -1.49
C LEU A 149 -5.84 -10.97 -2.16
N TYR A 150 -4.81 -11.53 -1.52
CA TYR A 150 -4.10 -12.70 -2.07
C TYR A 150 -5.00 -13.94 -2.17
N GLN A 151 -5.86 -14.16 -1.19
CA GLN A 151 -6.83 -15.25 -1.23
C GLN A 151 -7.84 -15.06 -2.37
N ASN A 152 -8.28 -13.84 -2.60
CA ASN A 152 -9.20 -13.52 -3.68
C ASN A 152 -8.57 -13.73 -5.05
N ILE A 153 -7.29 -13.44 -5.21
CA ILE A 153 -6.54 -13.73 -6.44
C ILE A 153 -6.37 -15.25 -6.63
N ALA A 154 -5.91 -15.95 -5.59
CA ALA A 154 -5.65 -17.40 -5.64
C ALA A 154 -6.90 -18.25 -5.91
N LYS A 155 -8.09 -17.74 -5.57
CA LYS A 155 -9.38 -18.43 -5.81
C LYS A 155 -9.96 -18.18 -7.20
N ARG A 156 -9.37 -17.28 -7.99
CA ARG A 156 -9.91 -16.95 -9.32
C ARG A 156 -9.67 -18.10 -10.30
N TRP A 157 -10.65 -18.31 -11.15
CA TRP A 157 -10.55 -19.31 -12.20
C TRP A 157 -9.95 -18.69 -13.46
N PRO A 158 -9.14 -19.43 -14.21
CA PRO A 158 -8.58 -18.91 -15.48
C PRO A 158 -9.64 -18.44 -16.48
N MET A 159 -10.84 -19.03 -16.43
CA MET A 159 -11.94 -18.66 -17.31
C MET A 159 -12.71 -17.41 -16.86
N GLU A 160 -12.41 -16.82 -15.72
CA GLU A 160 -12.99 -15.54 -15.32
C GLU A 160 -12.34 -14.42 -16.15
N PRO A 161 -13.11 -13.67 -16.96
CA PRO A 161 -12.56 -12.59 -17.75
C PRO A 161 -12.27 -11.36 -16.88
N THR A 162 -11.27 -10.57 -17.26
CA THR A 162 -10.96 -9.29 -16.62
C THR A 162 -11.95 -8.19 -16.99
N VAL A 163 -12.45 -8.25 -18.23
CA VAL A 163 -13.43 -7.29 -18.78
C VAL A 163 -14.59 -8.03 -19.44
N ASP A 164 -15.77 -7.42 -19.39
CA ASP A 164 -16.94 -7.90 -20.09
C ASP A 164 -16.90 -7.54 -21.60
N PRO A 165 -17.81 -8.07 -22.44
CA PRO A 165 -17.84 -7.76 -23.85
C PRO A 165 -18.09 -6.28 -24.18
N ASN A 166 -18.58 -5.47 -23.26
CA ASN A 166 -18.75 -4.03 -23.40
C ASN A 166 -17.46 -3.25 -23.02
N GLY A 167 -16.41 -3.93 -22.54
CA GLY A 167 -15.14 -3.33 -22.14
C GLY A 167 -15.10 -2.86 -20.68
N TYR A 168 -16.14 -3.12 -19.89
CA TYR A 168 -16.13 -2.80 -18.46
C TYR A 168 -15.44 -3.92 -17.65
N PRO A 169 -14.70 -3.59 -16.59
CA PRO A 169 -14.15 -4.61 -15.69
C PRO A 169 -15.25 -5.50 -15.13
N MET A 170 -15.05 -6.80 -15.16
CA MET A 170 -16.03 -7.79 -14.71
C MET A 170 -16.46 -7.56 -13.26
N GLY A 171 -17.78 -7.62 -13.04
CA GLY A 171 -18.39 -7.31 -11.75
C GLY A 171 -17.95 -8.18 -10.60
N ASN A 172 -17.72 -9.45 -10.86
CA ASN A 172 -17.34 -10.45 -9.84
C ASN A 172 -15.84 -10.56 -9.63
N THR A 173 -15.04 -9.61 -10.13
CA THR A 173 -13.58 -9.64 -10.01
C THR A 173 -13.08 -8.64 -8.98
N ILE A 174 -11.85 -8.85 -8.52
CA ILE A 174 -11.16 -7.93 -7.62
C ILE A 174 -10.75 -6.62 -8.32
N ILE A 175 -10.71 -6.60 -9.65
CA ILE A 175 -10.26 -5.45 -10.45
C ILE A 175 -11.10 -4.21 -10.18
N ARG A 176 -12.43 -4.35 -10.16
CA ARG A 176 -13.33 -3.20 -9.96
C ARG A 176 -13.14 -2.50 -8.62
N PRO A 177 -13.16 -3.21 -7.47
CA PRO A 177 -12.87 -2.59 -6.18
C PRO A 177 -11.49 -1.92 -6.14
N ILE A 178 -10.48 -2.50 -6.79
CA ILE A 178 -9.15 -1.91 -6.88
C ILE A 178 -9.20 -0.61 -7.70
N LEU A 179 -9.86 -0.61 -8.86
CA LEU A 179 -9.90 0.56 -9.75
C LEU A 179 -10.76 1.69 -9.21
N TYR A 180 -11.93 1.38 -8.67
CA TYR A 180 -12.99 2.36 -8.42
C TYR A 180 -13.43 2.44 -6.96
N GLY A 181 -12.94 1.55 -6.11
CA GLY A 181 -13.40 1.44 -4.71
C GLY A 181 -12.88 2.51 -3.76
N GLY A 182 -12.09 3.47 -4.25
CA GLY A 182 -11.49 4.54 -3.45
C GLY A 182 -10.07 4.25 -3.02
N ASP A 183 -9.52 5.18 -2.24
CA ASP A 183 -8.15 5.15 -1.73
C ASP A 183 -8.10 5.11 -0.20
N ASN A 184 -7.10 4.43 0.30
CA ASN A 184 -6.65 4.54 1.67
C ASN A 184 -5.32 5.30 1.68
N ASN A 185 -5.34 6.51 2.23
CA ASN A 185 -4.19 7.38 2.36
C ASN A 185 -3.80 7.47 3.82
N SER A 186 -2.53 7.26 4.12
CA SER A 186 -1.98 7.44 5.45
C SER A 186 -0.75 8.35 5.41
N GLN A 187 -0.72 9.31 6.31
CA GLN A 187 0.40 10.20 6.54
C GLN A 187 0.86 10.03 7.97
N THR A 188 2.16 9.92 8.17
CA THR A 188 2.74 9.92 9.51
C THR A 188 3.94 10.85 9.54
N ASP A 189 3.92 11.76 10.50
CA ASP A 189 4.98 12.70 10.78
C ASP A 189 5.67 12.33 12.09
N TRP A 190 6.99 12.28 12.08
CA TRP A 190 7.82 12.08 13.26
C TRP A 190 8.73 13.27 13.44
N LEU A 191 8.70 13.88 14.61
CA LEU A 191 9.63 14.92 15.01
C LEU A 191 10.35 14.46 16.28
N TYR A 192 11.68 14.38 16.20
CA TYR A 192 12.56 14.11 17.32
C TYR A 192 13.44 15.32 17.54
N GLN A 193 13.53 15.78 18.78
CA GLN A 193 14.41 16.87 19.18
C GLN A 193 15.15 16.47 20.45
N GLN A 194 16.42 16.72 20.47
CA GLN A 194 17.29 16.52 21.63
C GLN A 194 18.12 17.79 21.82
N PHE A 195 18.07 18.29 23.03
CA PHE A 195 18.93 19.38 23.47
C PHE A 195 19.72 18.92 24.68
N GLN A 196 21.04 19.05 24.62
CA GLN A 196 21.97 18.66 25.69
C GLN A 196 22.90 19.83 26.00
N VAL A 197 23.08 20.09 27.28
CA VAL A 197 24.06 21.02 27.83
C VAL A 197 25.07 20.21 28.63
N VAL A 198 26.34 20.43 28.38
CA VAL A 198 27.45 19.83 29.14
C VAL A 198 28.23 20.96 29.79
N ILE A 199 28.31 20.94 31.11
CA ILE A 199 29.03 21.91 31.93
C ILE A 199 30.18 21.19 32.62
N GLU A 200 31.41 21.73 32.49
CA GLU A 200 32.61 21.27 33.18
C GLU A 200 33.12 22.34 34.13
N PRO A 201 32.52 22.49 35.35
CA PRO A 201 32.83 23.60 36.29
C PRO A 201 34.24 23.53 36.83
N ILE A 202 34.78 22.32 36.98
CA ILE A 202 36.18 22.06 37.31
C ILE A 202 36.69 20.90 36.45
N LYS A 203 37.98 20.85 36.25
CA LYS A 203 38.65 19.82 35.44
C LYS A 203 38.19 18.42 35.87
N ASP A 204 37.85 17.58 34.89
CA ASP A 204 37.44 16.18 35.04
C ASP A 204 36.07 15.95 35.73
N TRP A 205 35.28 17.00 36.00
CA TRP A 205 33.90 16.89 36.49
C TRP A 205 32.92 17.50 35.50
N LYS A 206 32.09 16.63 34.88
CA LYS A 206 31.10 17.04 33.90
C LYS A 206 29.68 16.84 34.44
N ILE A 207 28.82 17.82 34.19
CA ILE A 207 27.41 17.78 34.49
C ILE A 207 26.66 17.85 33.15
N PHE A 208 25.71 16.95 32.96
CA PHE A 208 24.90 16.83 31.76
C PHE A 208 23.44 17.17 32.09
N GLY A 209 22.87 18.08 31.33
CA GLY A 209 21.43 18.34 31.29
C GLY A 209 20.93 18.00 29.88
N GLU A 210 19.89 17.17 29.78
CA GLU A 210 19.38 16.69 28.51
C GLU A 210 17.87 16.74 28.48
N ILE A 211 17.31 17.24 27.38
CA ILE A 211 15.88 17.22 27.07
C ILE A 211 15.67 16.49 25.77
N ASN A 212 14.79 15.51 25.79
CA ASN A 212 14.36 14.75 24.63
C ASN A 212 12.85 14.98 24.42
N TYR A 213 12.48 15.41 23.23
CA TYR A 213 11.10 15.61 22.82
C TYR A 213 10.81 14.87 21.52
N LYS A 214 9.73 14.08 21.52
CA LYS A 214 9.27 13.32 20.36
C LYS A 214 7.78 13.58 20.16
N VAL A 215 7.41 13.87 18.93
CA VAL A 215 6.02 13.93 18.48
C VAL A 215 5.84 12.97 17.31
N ILE A 216 4.75 12.24 17.33
CA ILE A 216 4.27 11.45 16.19
C ILE A 216 2.84 11.90 15.93
N ASP A 217 2.58 12.39 14.71
CA ASP A 217 1.24 12.70 14.22
C ASP A 217 0.93 11.71 13.08
N ALA A 218 -0.15 10.95 13.22
CA ALA A 218 -0.62 10.01 12.22
C ALA A 218 -2.03 10.37 11.77
N PHE A 219 -2.23 10.42 10.45
CA PHE A 219 -3.52 10.68 9.81
C PHE A 219 -3.82 9.56 8.84
N THR A 220 -5.07 9.13 8.81
CA THR A 220 -5.58 8.18 7.83
C THR A 220 -6.87 8.70 7.24
N HIS A 221 -7.00 8.58 5.93
CA HIS A 221 -8.22 8.87 5.19
C HIS A 221 -8.53 7.67 4.30
N THR A 222 -9.72 7.11 4.41
CA THR A 222 -10.13 5.94 3.63
C THR A 222 -11.48 6.20 3.00
N ASP A 223 -11.50 6.18 1.67
CA ASP A 223 -12.72 6.18 0.87
C ASP A 223 -13.19 4.75 0.63
N TYR A 224 -14.46 4.48 0.89
CA TYR A 224 -15.17 3.28 0.47
C TYR A 224 -16.23 3.71 -0.54
N LEU A 225 -15.92 3.58 -1.83
CA LEU A 225 -16.83 4.02 -2.87
C LEU A 225 -17.69 2.86 -3.37
N LYS A 226 -18.98 3.12 -3.53
CA LYS A 226 -19.90 2.19 -4.16
C LYS A 226 -19.46 1.94 -5.61
N VAL A 227 -19.28 0.67 -5.97
CA VAL A 227 -18.81 0.27 -7.30
C VAL A 227 -19.87 -0.63 -7.94
N PRO A 228 -20.80 -0.07 -8.73
CA PRO A 228 -21.87 -0.83 -9.36
C PRO A 228 -21.31 -1.80 -10.40
N GLN A 229 -21.96 -2.94 -10.58
CA GLN A 229 -21.70 -3.84 -11.69
C GLN A 229 -22.44 -3.36 -12.94
N MET A 230 -21.94 -3.72 -14.13
CA MET A 230 -22.58 -3.38 -15.39
C MET A 230 -23.34 -4.60 -15.94
N ASN A 231 -24.55 -4.37 -16.42
CA ASN A 231 -25.37 -5.39 -17.06
C ASN A 231 -24.99 -5.59 -18.53
N VAL A 232 -25.68 -6.49 -19.22
CA VAL A 232 -25.44 -6.78 -20.65
C VAL A 232 -25.67 -5.55 -21.55
N ALA A 233 -26.56 -4.65 -21.13
CA ALA A 233 -26.83 -3.39 -21.85
C ALA A 233 -25.81 -2.28 -21.54
N GLY A 234 -24.84 -2.52 -20.64
CA GLY A 234 -23.88 -1.51 -20.19
C GLY A 234 -24.44 -0.55 -19.15
N GLU A 235 -25.54 -0.90 -18.49
CA GLU A 235 -26.16 -0.10 -17.45
C GLU A 235 -25.73 -0.59 -16.05
N PRO A 236 -25.55 0.31 -15.07
CA PRO A 236 -25.22 -0.08 -13.72
C PRO A 236 -26.38 -0.80 -13.04
N TYR A 237 -26.10 -1.91 -12.35
CA TYR A 237 -27.07 -2.64 -11.55
C TYR A 237 -26.51 -2.97 -10.16
N SER A 238 -27.40 -3.41 -9.26
CA SER A 238 -27.00 -3.78 -7.89
C SER A 238 -26.15 -5.04 -7.86
N GLY A 239 -25.12 -5.02 -7.10
CA GLY A 239 -24.08 -6.05 -6.97
C GLY A 239 -22.81 -5.37 -6.47
N ASP A 240 -23.02 -4.32 -5.70
CA ASP A 240 -21.98 -3.42 -5.25
C ASP A 240 -21.02 -4.09 -4.28
N THR A 241 -19.75 -3.78 -4.39
CA THR A 241 -18.73 -4.21 -3.44
C THR A 241 -19.03 -3.70 -2.04
N TRP A 242 -19.48 -2.45 -1.95
CA TRP A 242 -19.99 -1.83 -0.72
C TRP A 242 -21.41 -1.30 -0.97
N LYS A 243 -22.30 -1.51 -0.01
CA LYS A 243 -23.70 -1.10 -0.12
C LYS A 243 -23.88 0.42 -0.19
N THR A 244 -23.01 1.16 0.48
CA THR A 244 -23.03 2.63 0.55
C THR A 244 -21.62 3.17 0.46
N SER A 245 -21.46 4.33 -0.16
CA SER A 245 -20.21 5.08 -0.07
C SER A 245 -20.06 5.67 1.32
N LYS A 246 -18.87 5.56 1.89
CA LYS A 246 -18.51 6.17 3.17
C LYS A 246 -17.06 6.61 3.15
N VAL A 247 -16.74 7.58 4.01
CA VAL A 247 -15.37 8.00 4.31
C VAL A 247 -15.08 7.65 5.76
N THR A 248 -13.86 7.23 6.03
CA THR A 248 -13.35 7.04 7.39
C THR A 248 -12.08 7.85 7.54
N GLU A 249 -12.03 8.67 8.57
CA GLU A 249 -10.85 9.45 8.93
C GLU A 249 -10.38 9.07 10.32
N GLY A 250 -9.08 9.05 10.50
CA GLY A 250 -8.43 8.81 11.78
C GLY A 250 -7.28 9.79 11.99
N ALA A 251 -7.14 10.28 13.21
CA ALA A 251 -6.02 11.08 13.63
C ALA A 251 -5.53 10.59 14.99
N GLU A 252 -4.23 10.42 15.11
CA GLU A 252 -3.57 10.02 16.35
C GLU A 252 -2.35 10.91 16.58
N ARG A 253 -2.17 11.35 17.83
CA ARG A 253 -1.00 12.09 18.25
C ARG A 253 -0.37 11.47 19.47
N THR A 254 0.91 11.17 19.37
CA THR A 254 1.74 10.69 20.47
C THR A 254 2.81 11.71 20.80
N ASN A 255 2.87 12.13 22.06
CA ASN A 255 3.91 13.01 22.58
C ASN A 255 4.75 12.27 23.63
N TYR A 256 6.04 12.45 23.57
CA TYR A 256 6.97 11.95 24.57
C TYR A 256 7.92 13.07 24.98
N PHE A 257 8.07 13.26 26.26
CA PHE A 257 9.03 14.21 26.86
C PHE A 257 9.84 13.50 27.92
N ASN A 258 11.14 13.70 27.88
CA ASN A 258 12.06 13.19 28.88
C ASN A 258 13.13 14.23 29.18
N ALA A 259 13.40 14.46 30.46
CA ALA A 259 14.46 15.33 30.94
C ALA A 259 15.38 14.54 31.87
N ASN A 260 16.68 14.60 31.61
CA ASN A 260 17.70 13.92 32.39
C ASN A 260 18.74 14.92 32.88
N VAL A 261 19.21 14.71 34.12
CA VAL A 261 20.39 15.40 34.67
C VAL A 261 21.27 14.34 35.33
N TYR A 262 22.53 14.31 34.97
CA TYR A 262 23.50 13.39 35.56
C TYR A 262 24.89 14.03 35.56
N SER A 263 25.83 13.44 36.30
CA SER A 263 27.20 13.92 36.34
C SER A 263 28.21 12.79 36.34
N GLU A 264 29.37 13.10 35.82
CA GLU A 264 30.53 12.20 35.74
C GLU A 264 31.76 12.89 36.32
N TYR A 265 32.51 12.19 37.15
CA TYR A 265 33.78 12.66 37.70
C TYR A 265 34.86 11.61 37.45
N TYR A 266 35.95 12.04 36.79
CA TYR A 266 37.10 11.19 36.51
C TYR A 266 38.23 11.59 37.44
N ARG A 267 38.69 10.67 38.26
CA ARG A 267 39.90 10.84 39.08
C ARG A 267 41.07 10.13 38.40
N SER A 268 42.01 10.92 37.85
CA SER A 268 43.31 10.43 37.35
C SER A 268 44.29 10.17 38.46
#